data_3303b389f39d1dfd274db57cbe3979e3
#
_entry.id   3303b389f39d1dfd274db57cbe3979e3
#
_cell.length_a   1.000
_cell.length_b   1.000
_cell.length_c   1.000
_cell.angle_alpha   90.00
_cell.angle_beta   90.00
_cell.angle_gamma   90.00
#
_symmetry.space_group_name_H-M   'P 1'
#
loop_
_entity.id
_entity.type
_entity.pdbx_description
1 polymer ?
#
loop_
_entity_poly.entity_id
_entity_poly.type
_entity_poly.pdbx_seq_one_letter_code
_entity_poly.pdbx_strand_id
1 'polypeptide(L)'
;MRAPTPTVDNIQPYTATVRADCLAVFDGNVGRFFAEHERAQFTEYLDVHSSTLPYFVLRMGEAVLACGGYGKEGDRVSLNWGMVAREHHRRGLGELITRYRLERIAVEVPNTPVRIETSQHTMGFYARVGFTVEDHTPDGFGAGIDLVSMVWRPA
;
A
#
# COMPACT_ATOMS: atom_id res chain seq x y z
N MET A 1 -18.25 -18.44 -16.60
CA MET A 1 -17.31 -18.84 -15.54
C MET A 1 -16.71 -17.59 -14.90
N ARG A 2 -16.77 -17.53 -13.58
CA ARG A 2 -16.15 -16.40 -12.87
C ARG A 2 -14.63 -16.54 -12.86
N ALA A 3 -13.94 -15.42 -13.04
CA ALA A 3 -12.50 -15.40 -12.80
C ALA A 3 -12.22 -15.76 -11.35
N PRO A 4 -11.12 -16.48 -11.05
CA PRO A 4 -10.76 -16.81 -9.67
C PRO A 4 -10.62 -15.54 -8.83
N THR A 5 -11.09 -15.60 -7.58
CA THR A 5 -10.90 -14.51 -6.62
C THR A 5 -9.52 -14.66 -5.98
N PRO A 6 -8.68 -13.60 -5.97
CA PRO A 6 -7.40 -13.65 -5.30
C PRO A 6 -7.53 -13.91 -3.81
N THR A 7 -6.57 -14.67 -3.28
CA THR A 7 -6.46 -14.95 -1.84
C THR A 7 -5.05 -14.59 -1.38
N VAL A 8 -4.77 -14.79 -0.09
CA VAL A 8 -3.43 -14.56 0.45
C VAL A 8 -2.35 -15.43 -0.23
N ASP A 9 -2.76 -16.57 -0.83
CA ASP A 9 -1.83 -17.43 -1.57
C ASP A 9 -1.31 -16.76 -2.84
N ASN A 10 -1.97 -15.71 -3.32
CA ASN A 10 -1.56 -14.94 -4.49
C ASN A 10 -0.63 -13.78 -4.13
N ILE A 11 -0.34 -13.58 -2.84
CA ILE A 11 0.56 -12.53 -2.37
C ILE A 11 1.97 -13.12 -2.22
N GLN A 12 2.94 -12.47 -2.84
CA GLN A 12 4.32 -12.94 -2.84
C GLN A 12 5.29 -11.76 -2.69
N PRO A 13 6.52 -12.02 -2.22
CA PRO A 13 7.51 -10.95 -2.13
C PRO A 13 7.79 -10.32 -3.48
N TYR A 14 8.04 -9.02 -3.48
CA TYR A 14 8.46 -8.28 -4.66
C TYR A 14 9.83 -8.77 -5.14
N THR A 15 9.97 -8.87 -6.46
CA THR A 15 11.27 -9.05 -7.10
C THR A 15 11.37 -8.08 -8.28
N ALA A 16 12.59 -7.81 -8.75
CA ALA A 16 12.80 -6.88 -9.85
C ALA A 16 12.11 -7.33 -11.16
N THR A 17 11.75 -8.59 -11.27
CA THR A 17 11.04 -9.10 -12.45
C THR A 17 9.66 -8.47 -12.64
N VAL A 18 9.06 -7.95 -11.56
CA VAL A 18 7.74 -7.29 -11.63
C VAL A 18 7.84 -5.78 -11.43
N ARG A 19 9.03 -5.21 -11.54
CA ARG A 19 9.25 -3.77 -11.37
C ARG A 19 8.38 -2.94 -12.33
N ALA A 20 8.42 -3.27 -13.60
CA ALA A 20 7.64 -2.55 -14.62
C ALA A 20 6.13 -2.65 -14.35
N ASP A 21 5.67 -3.81 -13.87
CA ASP A 21 4.26 -4.01 -13.53
C ASP A 21 3.83 -3.15 -12.34
N CYS A 22 4.69 -3.04 -11.32
CA CYS A 22 4.40 -2.16 -10.17
C CYS A 22 4.36 -0.70 -10.58
N LEU A 23 5.28 -0.27 -11.45
CA LEU A 23 5.27 1.11 -11.97
C LEU A 23 4.02 1.37 -12.81
N ALA A 24 3.54 0.38 -13.55
CA ALA A 24 2.30 0.51 -14.31
C ALA A 24 1.08 0.67 -13.37
N VAL A 25 1.07 -0.06 -12.25
CA VAL A 25 0.02 0.12 -11.24
C VAL A 25 0.05 1.55 -10.68
N PHE A 26 1.23 2.06 -10.37
CA PHE A 26 1.38 3.45 -9.91
C PHE A 26 0.86 4.42 -10.97
N ASP A 27 1.31 4.28 -12.21
CA ASP A 27 0.96 5.20 -13.30
C ASP A 27 -0.55 5.27 -13.52
N GLY A 28 -1.26 4.17 -13.36
CA GLY A 28 -2.72 4.12 -13.47
C GLY A 28 -3.45 4.89 -12.35
N ASN A 29 -2.75 5.20 -11.26
CA ASN A 29 -3.32 5.88 -10.10
C ASN A 29 -2.86 7.33 -9.95
N VAL A 30 -2.04 7.83 -10.88
CA VAL A 30 -1.56 9.21 -10.85
C VAL A 30 -2.72 10.17 -11.14
N GLY A 31 -2.69 11.30 -10.46
CA GLY A 31 -3.66 12.38 -10.61
C GLY A 31 -4.67 12.41 -9.48
N ARG A 32 -5.22 11.27 -9.09
CA ARG A 32 -6.18 11.19 -7.99
C ARG A 32 -5.57 10.63 -6.71
N PHE A 33 -4.83 9.54 -6.82
CA PHE A 33 -4.30 8.83 -5.64
C PHE A 33 -2.84 9.16 -5.37
N PHE A 34 -2.09 9.49 -6.40
CA PHE A 34 -0.69 9.88 -6.29
C PHE A 34 -0.41 11.10 -7.15
N ALA A 35 0.51 11.95 -6.68
CA ALA A 35 1.02 13.06 -7.47
C ALA A 35 2.10 12.54 -8.42
N GLU A 36 2.23 13.18 -9.59
CA GLU A 36 3.19 12.76 -10.61
C GLU A 36 4.63 12.71 -10.09
N HIS A 37 5.01 13.69 -9.25
CA HIS A 37 6.38 13.76 -8.71
C HIS A 37 6.72 12.59 -7.76
N GLU A 38 5.71 11.88 -7.24
CA GLU A 38 5.95 10.74 -6.37
C GLU A 38 6.48 9.52 -7.14
N ARG A 39 6.40 9.54 -8.47
CA ARG A 39 6.89 8.42 -9.28
C ARG A 39 8.39 8.17 -9.08
N ALA A 40 9.18 9.23 -9.02
CA ALA A 40 10.62 9.10 -8.76
C ALA A 40 10.88 8.51 -7.37
N GLN A 41 10.09 8.89 -6.38
CA GLN A 41 10.19 8.36 -5.03
C GLN A 41 9.83 6.87 -4.98
N PHE A 42 8.78 6.47 -5.67
CA PHE A 42 8.39 5.06 -5.73
C PHE A 42 9.41 4.22 -6.48
N THR A 43 9.94 4.74 -7.57
CA THR A 43 11.01 4.08 -8.34
C THR A 43 12.24 3.84 -7.46
N GLU A 44 12.67 4.85 -6.72
CA GLU A 44 13.78 4.71 -5.78
C GLU A 44 13.47 3.68 -4.69
N TYR A 45 12.25 3.69 -4.17
CA TYR A 45 11.84 2.69 -3.18
C TYR A 45 11.99 1.27 -3.73
N LEU A 46 11.49 1.02 -4.93
CA LEU A 46 11.60 -0.31 -5.55
C LEU A 46 13.06 -0.72 -5.80
N ASP A 47 13.90 0.22 -6.22
CA ASP A 47 15.28 -0.08 -6.60
C ASP A 47 16.22 -0.19 -5.41
N VAL A 48 15.96 0.56 -4.33
CA VAL A 48 16.88 0.68 -3.20
C VAL A 48 16.31 0.03 -1.94
N HIS A 49 15.08 0.38 -1.57
CA HIS A 49 14.53 0.03 -0.26
C HIS A 49 13.85 -1.33 -0.21
N SER A 50 13.38 -1.85 -1.33
CA SER A 50 12.69 -3.15 -1.37
C SER A 50 13.60 -4.33 -1.04
N SER A 51 14.93 -4.14 -1.06
CA SER A 51 15.88 -5.18 -0.69
C SER A 51 15.98 -5.38 0.83
N THR A 52 15.63 -4.35 1.61
CA THR A 52 15.72 -4.38 3.07
C THR A 52 14.38 -4.23 3.77
N LEU A 53 13.37 -3.69 3.09
CA LEU A 53 12.01 -3.51 3.62
C LEU A 53 11.06 -4.47 2.92
N PRO A 54 10.18 -5.17 3.67
CA PRO A 54 9.21 -6.09 3.06
C PRO A 54 8.29 -5.36 2.07
N TYR A 55 8.26 -5.82 0.84
CA TYR A 55 7.35 -5.32 -0.19
C TYR A 55 6.74 -6.52 -0.90
N PHE A 56 5.42 -6.46 -1.14
CA PHE A 56 4.65 -7.59 -1.65
C PHE A 56 3.85 -7.20 -2.88
N VAL A 57 3.60 -8.20 -3.72
CA VAL A 57 2.71 -8.05 -4.88
C VAL A 57 1.61 -9.11 -4.82
N LEU A 58 0.42 -8.71 -5.21
CA LEU A 58 -0.72 -9.60 -5.38
C LEU A 58 -0.83 -9.91 -6.87
N ARG A 59 -0.58 -11.14 -7.24
CA ARG A 59 -0.55 -11.57 -8.65
C ARG A 59 -1.60 -12.62 -8.94
N MET A 60 -2.19 -12.51 -10.13
CA MET A 60 -3.01 -13.56 -10.73
C MET A 60 -2.40 -13.87 -12.09
N GLY A 61 -1.80 -15.08 -12.22
CA GLY A 61 -1.00 -15.38 -13.39
C GLY A 61 0.19 -14.44 -13.48
N GLU A 62 0.33 -13.73 -14.59
CA GLU A 62 1.40 -12.75 -14.76
C GLU A 62 0.98 -11.32 -14.41
N ALA A 63 -0.32 -11.11 -14.13
CA ALA A 63 -0.82 -9.77 -13.83
C ALA A 63 -0.60 -9.39 -12.38
N VAL A 64 -0.01 -8.21 -12.14
CA VAL A 64 0.09 -7.60 -10.81
C VAL A 64 -1.17 -6.76 -10.60
N LEU A 65 -1.97 -7.13 -9.61
CA LEU A 65 -3.24 -6.47 -9.30
C LEU A 65 -3.11 -5.43 -8.19
N ALA A 66 -2.14 -5.63 -7.30
CA ALA A 66 -1.91 -4.73 -6.17
C ALA A 66 -0.49 -4.93 -5.66
N CYS A 67 0.00 -3.94 -4.93
CA CYS A 67 1.29 -4.05 -4.26
C CYS A 67 1.28 -3.20 -2.98
N GLY A 68 2.20 -3.48 -2.07
CA GLY A 68 2.32 -2.75 -0.83
C GLY A 68 3.30 -3.41 0.12
N GLY A 69 3.88 -2.59 0.98
CA GLY A 69 4.86 -3.06 1.94
C GLY A 69 4.71 -2.42 3.30
N TYR A 70 5.66 -2.67 4.17
CA TYR A 70 5.75 -2.02 5.47
C TYR A 70 7.21 -1.90 5.88
N GLY A 71 7.46 -1.05 6.84
CA GLY A 71 8.81 -0.87 7.37
C GLY A 71 8.78 -0.44 8.82
N LYS A 72 9.89 -0.68 9.50
CA LYS A 72 10.09 -0.30 10.88
C LYS A 72 11.24 0.70 10.96
N GLU A 73 10.99 1.86 11.59
CA GLU A 73 12.00 2.86 11.91
C GLU A 73 11.94 3.11 13.41
N GLY A 74 12.98 2.65 14.13
CA GLY A 74 12.95 2.70 15.59
C GLY A 74 11.81 1.82 16.12
N ASP A 75 10.90 2.42 16.86
CA ASP A 75 9.68 1.76 17.37
C ASP A 75 8.44 2.08 16.53
N ARG A 76 8.63 2.72 15.37
CA ARG A 76 7.55 3.12 14.48
C ARG A 76 7.42 2.15 13.31
N VAL A 77 6.22 1.62 13.09
CA VAL A 77 5.90 0.74 11.97
C VAL A 77 4.93 1.47 11.03
N SER A 78 5.21 1.42 9.74
CA SER A 78 4.38 2.11 8.74
C SER A 78 4.10 1.20 7.55
N LEU A 79 2.88 1.32 6.99
CA LEU A 79 2.57 0.76 5.69
C LEU A 79 3.13 1.68 4.61
N ASN A 80 3.72 1.10 3.59
CA ASN A 80 4.41 1.84 2.52
C ASN A 80 3.87 1.46 1.15
N TRP A 81 3.65 2.47 0.32
CA TRP A 81 3.39 2.32 -1.12
C TRP A 81 2.33 1.27 -1.46
N GLY A 82 1.23 1.26 -0.71
CA GLY A 82 0.10 0.39 -1.00
C GLY A 82 -0.76 0.96 -2.13
N MET A 83 -1.08 0.13 -3.11
CA MET A 83 -1.91 0.56 -4.25
C MET A 83 -2.55 -0.65 -4.95
N VAL A 84 -3.67 -0.41 -5.59
CA VAL A 84 -4.38 -1.42 -6.38
C VAL A 84 -4.46 -0.91 -7.81
N ALA A 85 -4.22 -1.79 -8.79
CA ALA A 85 -4.38 -1.44 -10.19
C ALA A 85 -5.77 -0.85 -10.42
N ARG A 86 -5.84 0.28 -11.13
CA ARG A 86 -7.07 1.07 -11.25
C ARG A 86 -8.26 0.27 -11.78
N GLU A 87 -8.02 -0.59 -12.75
CA GLU A 87 -9.05 -1.44 -13.36
C GLU A 87 -9.56 -2.52 -12.41
N HIS A 88 -8.91 -2.71 -11.26
CA HIS A 88 -9.28 -3.70 -10.25
C HIS A 88 -9.75 -3.07 -8.94
N HIS A 89 -10.01 -1.76 -8.93
CA HIS A 89 -10.56 -1.09 -7.75
C HIS A 89 -11.95 -1.66 -7.39
N ARG A 90 -12.32 -1.53 -6.11
CA ARG A 90 -13.63 -1.95 -5.58
C ARG A 90 -13.88 -3.46 -5.65
N ARG A 91 -12.81 -4.26 -5.63
CA ARG A 91 -12.91 -5.73 -5.64
C ARG A 91 -12.37 -6.37 -4.36
N GLY A 92 -12.13 -5.57 -3.33
CA GLY A 92 -11.62 -6.06 -2.05
C GLY A 92 -10.12 -6.35 -2.02
N LEU A 93 -9.39 -6.02 -3.09
CA LEU A 93 -7.95 -6.34 -3.18
C LEU A 93 -7.11 -5.48 -2.25
N GLY A 94 -7.50 -4.22 -2.07
CA GLY A 94 -6.84 -3.33 -1.12
C GLY A 94 -6.97 -3.83 0.31
N GLU A 95 -8.16 -4.29 0.68
CA GLU A 95 -8.38 -4.88 2.00
C GLU A 95 -7.55 -6.14 2.19
N LEU A 96 -7.50 -7.00 1.18
CA LEU A 96 -6.75 -8.25 1.23
C LEU A 96 -5.26 -7.99 1.51
N ILE A 97 -4.62 -7.12 0.72
CA ILE A 97 -3.20 -6.85 0.89
C ILE A 97 -2.91 -6.02 2.14
N THR A 98 -3.84 -5.19 2.59
CA THR A 98 -3.68 -4.43 3.83
C THR A 98 -3.75 -5.35 5.05
N ARG A 99 -4.76 -6.22 5.12
CA ARG A 99 -4.89 -7.17 6.23
C ARG A 99 -3.74 -8.16 6.28
N TYR A 100 -3.26 -8.60 5.13
CA TYR A 100 -2.08 -9.46 5.04
C TYR A 100 -0.87 -8.79 5.71
N ARG A 101 -0.62 -7.52 5.40
CA ARG A 101 0.50 -6.76 5.99
C ARG A 101 0.32 -6.58 7.50
N LEU A 102 -0.90 -6.25 7.96
CA LEU A 102 -1.17 -6.09 9.38
C LEU A 102 -0.96 -7.39 10.16
N GLU A 103 -1.36 -8.52 9.59
CA GLU A 103 -1.14 -9.82 10.22
C GLU A 103 0.34 -10.16 10.34
N ARG A 104 1.12 -9.89 9.32
CA ARG A 104 2.57 -10.11 9.36
C ARG A 104 3.24 -9.20 10.39
N ILE A 105 2.84 -7.94 10.44
CA ILE A 105 3.37 -6.99 11.44
C ILE A 105 3.05 -7.47 12.85
N ALA A 106 1.84 -7.97 13.08
CA ALA A 106 1.43 -8.45 14.39
C ALA A 106 2.29 -9.62 14.89
N VAL A 107 2.79 -10.46 13.96
CA VAL A 107 3.69 -11.56 14.30
C VAL A 107 5.12 -11.05 14.56
N GLU A 108 5.62 -10.15 13.70
CA GLU A 108 6.99 -9.66 13.78
C GLU A 108 7.20 -8.64 14.88
N VAL A 109 6.21 -7.76 15.09
CA VAL A 109 6.30 -6.65 16.06
C VAL A 109 4.99 -6.58 16.85
N PRO A 110 4.75 -7.51 17.77
CA PRO A 110 3.48 -7.58 18.51
C PRO A 110 3.18 -6.29 19.28
N ASN A 111 1.89 -5.99 19.41
CA ASN A 111 1.37 -4.89 20.23
C ASN A 111 1.89 -3.50 19.82
N THR A 112 2.21 -3.32 18.55
CA THR A 112 2.77 -2.07 18.03
C THR A 112 1.76 -1.39 17.11
N PRO A 113 1.49 -0.08 17.30
CA PRO A 113 0.63 0.66 16.37
C PRO A 113 1.26 0.72 14.98
N VAL A 114 0.40 0.69 13.95
CA VAL A 114 0.82 0.78 12.55
C VAL A 114 0.30 2.09 11.98
N ARG A 115 1.18 2.85 11.33
CA ARG A 115 0.84 4.14 10.75
C ARG A 115 0.79 4.06 9.24
N ILE A 116 0.07 5.00 8.65
CA ILE A 116 0.05 5.19 7.20
C ILE A 116 -0.11 6.68 6.89
N GLU A 117 0.54 7.11 5.82
CA GLU A 117 0.27 8.41 5.22
C GLU A 117 -0.52 8.15 3.94
N THR A 118 -1.71 8.70 3.85
CA THR A 118 -2.63 8.46 2.74
C THR A 118 -3.31 9.77 2.35
N SER A 119 -4.25 9.72 1.40
CA SER A 119 -4.94 10.92 0.95
C SER A 119 -6.41 10.90 1.35
N GLN A 120 -7.10 12.04 1.15
CA GLN A 120 -8.54 12.14 1.37
C GLN A 120 -9.32 11.16 0.49
N HIS A 121 -8.73 10.70 -0.61
CA HIS A 121 -9.41 9.75 -1.54
C HIS A 121 -9.38 8.32 -1.03
N THR A 122 -8.49 8.00 -0.10
CA THR A 122 -8.33 6.63 0.43
C THR A 122 -8.50 6.54 1.95
N MET A 123 -8.58 7.67 2.65
CA MET A 123 -8.73 7.66 4.12
C MET A 123 -9.97 6.89 4.58
N GLY A 124 -11.07 6.95 3.83
CA GLY A 124 -12.29 6.19 4.14
C GLY A 124 -12.09 4.69 4.08
N PHE A 125 -11.28 4.23 3.14
CA PHE A 125 -10.90 2.83 3.04
C PHE A 125 -10.15 2.37 4.29
N TYR A 126 -9.12 3.13 4.69
CA TYR A 126 -8.34 2.77 5.87
C TYR A 126 -9.14 2.88 7.16
N ALA A 127 -10.08 3.83 7.23
CA ALA A 127 -11.00 3.94 8.38
C ALA A 127 -11.84 2.66 8.51
N ARG A 128 -12.30 2.08 7.40
CA ARG A 128 -13.07 0.84 7.43
C ARG A 128 -12.23 -0.36 7.89
N VAL A 129 -10.93 -0.34 7.64
CA VAL A 129 -10.01 -1.39 8.12
C VAL A 129 -9.71 -1.24 9.61
N GLY A 130 -9.90 -0.06 10.17
CA GLY A 130 -9.71 0.20 11.60
C GLY A 130 -8.71 1.29 11.93
N PHE A 131 -8.23 2.03 10.92
CA PHE A 131 -7.35 3.17 11.15
C PHE A 131 -8.14 4.40 11.59
N THR A 132 -7.52 5.26 12.39
CA THR A 132 -8.07 6.56 12.79
C THR A 132 -7.14 7.69 12.36
N VAL A 133 -7.71 8.85 12.04
CA VAL A 133 -6.92 10.01 11.60
C VAL A 133 -6.19 10.64 12.78
N GLU A 134 -4.89 10.90 12.61
CA GLU A 134 -4.08 11.64 13.59
C GLU A 134 -3.81 13.07 13.10
N ASP A 135 -3.63 13.28 11.79
CA ASP A 135 -3.32 14.59 11.24
C ASP A 135 -3.79 14.68 9.79
N HIS A 136 -4.05 15.89 9.32
CA HIS A 136 -4.54 16.13 7.96
C HIS A 136 -3.95 17.45 7.45
N THR A 137 -3.10 17.37 6.44
CA THR A 137 -2.47 18.52 5.82
C THR A 137 -3.01 18.71 4.40
N PRO A 138 -3.80 19.79 4.15
CA PRO A 138 -4.29 20.04 2.79
C PRO A 138 -3.15 20.18 1.81
N ASP A 139 -3.30 19.55 0.64
CA ASP A 139 -2.30 19.53 -0.45
C ASP A 139 -0.93 19.02 -0.01
N GLY A 140 -0.85 18.23 1.06
CA GLY A 140 0.41 17.77 1.61
C GLY A 140 1.24 16.87 0.67
N PHE A 141 0.60 16.16 -0.26
CA PHE A 141 1.30 15.38 -1.30
C PHE A 141 1.44 16.17 -2.60
N GLY A 142 0.65 17.21 -2.79
CA GLY A 142 0.62 18.01 -4.00
C GLY A 142 -0.76 18.61 -4.17
N ALA A 143 -0.93 19.48 -5.18
CA ALA A 143 -2.20 20.16 -5.41
C ALA A 143 -3.34 19.16 -5.57
N GLY A 144 -4.38 19.29 -4.74
CA GLY A 144 -5.56 18.43 -4.76
C GLY A 144 -5.39 17.08 -4.09
N ILE A 145 -4.22 16.79 -3.52
CA ILE A 145 -3.95 15.54 -2.81
C ILE A 145 -3.46 15.85 -1.41
N ASP A 146 -4.35 15.70 -0.43
CA ASP A 146 -4.03 15.99 0.98
C ASP A 146 -3.17 14.88 1.58
N LEU A 147 -2.35 15.22 2.56
CA LEU A 147 -1.63 14.24 3.35
C LEU A 147 -2.42 13.96 4.63
N VAL A 148 -2.92 12.73 4.76
CA VAL A 148 -3.68 12.30 5.93
C VAL A 148 -2.86 11.23 6.64
N SER A 149 -2.48 11.52 7.89
CA SER A 149 -1.76 10.56 8.72
C SER A 149 -2.75 9.78 9.57
N MET A 150 -2.67 8.46 9.53
CA MET A 150 -3.61 7.59 10.24
C MET A 150 -2.84 6.53 11.03
N VAL A 151 -3.50 6.00 12.06
CA VAL A 151 -2.93 4.96 12.92
C VAL A 151 -3.93 3.84 13.14
N TRP A 152 -3.42 2.60 13.10
CA TRP A 152 -4.14 1.41 13.47
C TRP A 152 -3.49 0.83 14.73
N ARG A 153 -4.32 0.48 15.72
CA ARG A 153 -3.83 -0.08 16.98
C ARG A 153 -4.33 -1.50 17.13
N PRO A 154 -3.42 -2.44 17.46
CA PRO A 154 -3.85 -3.81 17.73
C PRO A 154 -4.78 -3.86 18.94
N ALA A 155 -5.69 -4.82 18.94
CA ALA A 155 -6.65 -5.02 20.02
C ALA A 155 -5.96 -5.49 21.30
#